data_3ce4d1b804bd6870d9745e624de20570
#
_entry.id   3ce4d1b804bd6870d9745e624de20570
#
_cell.length_a   1.000
_cell.length_b   1.000
_cell.length_c   1.000
_cell.angle_alpha   90.00
_cell.angle_beta   90.00
_cell.angle_gamma   90.00
#
_symmetry.space_group_name_H-M   'P 1'
#
loop_
_entity.id
_entity.type
_entity.pdbx_description
1 polymer ?
#
loop_
_entity_poly.entity_id
_entity_poly.type
_entity_poly.pdbx_seq_one_letter_code
_entity_poly.pdbx_strand_id
1 'polypeptide(L)'
;MNMQAVQIGNEDIRELVGSLNFKGKVERSLALIDEAYRKYGDSLVVANSLGKDSLVVWDLAKKVSQNIKGFIVTTRFKPLETIQFMDRLASRYPELKIYKNDIPIQEDLYEFDPDRCCELLKVEPTRRAIEEMNASCWVTGLRCTEGRTRTDFREIEERDEDLIKLNPILLWKEREVWQYLALYNVEVNPLYKEGYRSLGCAPCTKITSDDNERAGRWIGTSKCGGECGIHTKPLK
;
A
#
# COMPACT_ATOMS: atom_id res chain seq x y z
N MET A 1 10.55 10.08 24.73
CA MET A 1 9.10 10.32 24.83
C MET A 1 8.39 9.03 24.43
N ASN A 2 7.70 8.38 25.36
CA ASN A 2 6.90 7.22 25.02
C ASN A 2 5.78 7.68 24.09
N MET A 3 5.84 7.30 22.81
CA MET A 3 4.66 7.36 21.96
C MET A 3 3.69 6.29 22.47
N GLN A 4 2.81 6.69 23.36
CA GLN A 4 1.56 5.95 23.51
C GLN A 4 0.88 5.99 22.15
N ALA A 5 0.68 4.82 21.54
CA ALA A 5 -0.14 4.68 20.37
C ALA A 5 -1.51 5.28 20.73
N VAL A 6 -1.76 6.50 20.25
CA VAL A 6 -3.05 7.14 20.45
C VAL A 6 -4.05 6.25 19.73
N GLN A 7 -4.92 5.59 20.48
CA GLN A 7 -6.08 4.90 19.91
C GLN A 7 -7.01 5.96 19.35
N ILE A 8 -6.80 6.29 18.09
CA ILE A 8 -7.56 7.30 17.38
C ILE A 8 -8.89 6.70 16.98
N GLY A 9 -10.00 7.15 17.56
CA GLY A 9 -11.34 6.82 17.10
C GLY A 9 -11.65 7.45 15.73
N ASN A 10 -12.74 7.03 15.09
CA ASN A 10 -13.11 7.51 13.74
C ASN A 10 -13.34 9.03 13.65
N GLU A 11 -13.81 9.64 14.73
CA GLU A 11 -14.00 11.10 14.81
C GLU A 11 -12.64 11.82 14.92
N ASP A 12 -11.72 11.29 15.72
CA ASP A 12 -10.38 11.83 15.90
C ASP A 12 -9.54 11.81 14.61
N ILE A 13 -9.70 10.78 13.77
CA ILE A 13 -9.01 10.68 12.47
C ILE A 13 -9.39 11.86 11.56
N ARG A 14 -10.67 12.23 11.50
CA ARG A 14 -11.12 13.35 10.65
C ARG A 14 -10.58 14.69 11.14
N GLU A 15 -10.55 14.88 12.44
CA GLU A 15 -9.99 16.07 13.06
C GLU A 15 -8.48 16.17 12.78
N LEU A 16 -7.74 15.08 12.99
CA LEU A 16 -6.30 15.02 12.71
C LEU A 16 -5.95 15.19 11.23
N VAL A 17 -6.76 14.67 10.30
CA VAL A 17 -6.60 14.93 8.85
C VAL A 17 -6.65 16.43 8.54
N GLY A 18 -7.46 17.18 9.29
CA GLY A 18 -7.62 18.64 9.12
C GLY A 18 -6.61 19.48 9.89
N SER A 19 -6.16 19.03 11.05
CA SER A 19 -5.34 19.83 11.99
C SER A 19 -3.86 19.92 11.61
N LEU A 20 -3.30 18.88 11.00
CA LEU A 20 -1.90 18.88 10.58
C LEU A 20 -1.74 19.47 9.18
N ASN A 21 -0.80 20.41 9.04
CA ASN A 21 -0.36 20.86 7.72
C ASN A 21 0.51 19.79 7.03
N PHE A 22 0.81 19.99 5.75
CA PHE A 22 1.58 19.04 4.94
C PHE A 22 2.94 18.68 5.56
N LYS A 23 3.68 19.70 6.04
CA LYS A 23 4.99 19.49 6.68
C LYS A 23 4.85 18.62 7.94
N GLY A 24 3.90 18.93 8.81
CA GLY A 24 3.63 18.16 10.02
C GLY A 24 3.25 16.71 9.74
N LYS A 25 2.52 16.44 8.64
CA LYS A 25 2.20 15.08 8.20
C LYS A 25 3.43 14.33 7.72
N VAL A 26 4.33 14.98 6.96
CA VAL A 26 5.62 14.36 6.54
C VAL A 26 6.47 14.04 7.77
N GLU A 27 6.63 14.97 8.70
CA GLU A 27 7.39 14.79 9.93
C GLU A 27 6.82 13.64 10.78
N ARG A 28 5.49 13.59 10.93
CA ARG A 28 4.81 12.48 11.62
C ARG A 28 5.08 11.12 10.96
N SER A 29 4.95 11.06 9.65
CA SER A 29 5.20 9.82 8.90
C SER A 29 6.63 9.32 9.05
N LEU A 30 7.62 10.23 8.97
CA LEU A 30 9.02 9.91 9.20
C LEU A 30 9.27 9.42 10.64
N ALA A 31 8.67 10.09 11.64
CA ALA A 31 8.79 9.70 13.05
C ALA A 31 8.21 8.30 13.31
N LEU A 32 7.04 7.98 12.73
CA LEU A 32 6.41 6.67 12.84
C LEU A 32 7.29 5.55 12.25
N ILE A 33 7.86 5.78 11.06
CA ILE A 33 8.75 4.81 10.42
C ILE A 33 10.06 4.67 11.20
N ASP A 34 10.66 5.76 11.66
CA ASP A 34 11.91 5.75 12.42
C ASP A 34 11.75 4.99 13.76
N GLU A 35 10.69 5.26 14.50
CA GLU A 35 10.39 4.53 15.73
C GLU A 35 10.16 3.04 15.48
N ALA A 36 9.38 2.70 14.45
CA ALA A 36 9.18 1.31 14.07
C ALA A 36 10.49 0.64 13.64
N TYR A 37 11.35 1.34 12.88
CA TYR A 37 12.63 0.80 12.46
C TYR A 37 13.59 0.57 13.64
N ARG A 38 13.62 1.48 14.62
CA ARG A 38 14.39 1.27 15.86
C ARG A 38 13.91 0.06 16.66
N LYS A 39 12.61 -0.20 16.65
CA LYS A 39 11.99 -1.31 17.39
C LYS A 39 12.16 -2.66 16.70
N TYR A 40 11.95 -2.71 15.38
CA TYR A 40 11.85 -3.95 14.60
C TYR A 40 13.07 -4.23 13.72
N GLY A 41 13.92 -3.23 13.47
CA GLY A 41 15.14 -3.39 12.66
C GLY A 41 14.85 -4.05 11.32
N ASP A 42 15.56 -5.11 11.02
CA ASP A 42 15.48 -5.89 9.78
C ASP A 42 14.16 -6.62 9.58
N SER A 43 13.32 -6.76 10.63
CA SER A 43 11.98 -7.32 10.56
C SER A 43 10.91 -6.27 10.18
N LEU A 44 11.29 -5.01 9.97
CA LEU A 44 10.43 -4.03 9.34
C LEU A 44 10.53 -4.15 7.83
N VAL A 45 9.39 -4.37 7.16
CA VAL A 45 9.30 -4.49 5.70
C VAL A 45 8.25 -3.56 5.12
N VAL A 46 8.52 -2.99 3.95
CA VAL A 46 7.60 -2.09 3.25
C VAL A 46 6.93 -2.81 2.09
N ALA A 47 5.61 -2.85 2.06
CA ALA A 47 4.87 -3.31 0.89
C ALA A 47 4.74 -2.20 -0.15
N ASN A 48 5.23 -2.45 -1.36
CA ASN A 48 5.13 -1.51 -2.47
C ASN A 48 4.20 -2.07 -3.55
N SER A 49 3.03 -1.46 -3.71
CA SER A 49 2.03 -1.85 -4.72
C SER A 49 2.27 -1.20 -6.09
N LEU A 50 3.34 -0.39 -6.24
CA LEU A 50 3.66 0.44 -7.41
C LEU A 50 2.65 1.58 -7.65
N GLY A 51 1.76 1.82 -6.70
CA GLY A 51 0.86 2.96 -6.68
C GLY A 51 1.48 4.17 -5.97
N LYS A 52 0.96 5.38 -6.27
CA LYS A 52 1.45 6.66 -5.74
C LYS A 52 1.68 6.67 -4.23
N ASP A 53 0.75 6.06 -3.49
CA ASP A 53 0.77 6.04 -2.02
C ASP A 53 1.91 5.18 -1.47
N SER A 54 2.09 3.98 -2.03
CA SER A 54 3.18 3.09 -1.64
C SER A 54 4.57 3.60 -2.05
N LEU A 55 4.64 4.39 -3.13
CA LEU A 55 5.89 5.06 -3.55
C LEU A 55 6.29 6.16 -2.57
N VAL A 56 5.33 6.93 -2.05
CA VAL A 56 5.58 7.90 -0.95
C VAL A 56 6.13 7.17 0.28
N VAL A 57 5.49 6.09 0.70
CA VAL A 57 5.94 5.32 1.87
C VAL A 57 7.33 4.72 1.66
N TRP A 58 7.61 4.20 0.46
CA TRP A 58 8.93 3.68 0.11
C TRP A 58 10.01 4.77 0.19
N ASP A 59 9.76 5.94 -0.37
CA ASP A 59 10.70 7.07 -0.33
C ASP A 59 10.91 7.58 1.11
N LEU A 60 9.85 7.70 1.92
CA LEU A 60 9.94 8.03 3.34
C LEU A 60 10.77 6.99 4.11
N ALA A 61 10.55 5.71 3.87
CA ALA A 61 11.31 4.64 4.50
C ALA A 61 12.81 4.72 4.15
N LYS A 62 13.12 4.99 2.87
CA LYS A 62 14.51 5.17 2.42
C LYS A 62 15.18 6.42 2.99
N LYS A 63 14.43 7.46 3.33
CA LYS A 63 14.95 8.62 4.07
C LYS A 63 15.29 8.29 5.53
N VAL A 64 14.56 7.35 6.14
CA VAL A 64 14.87 6.87 7.50
C VAL A 64 16.10 5.96 7.48
N SER A 65 16.13 4.95 6.62
CA SER A 65 17.29 4.07 6.45
C SER A 65 17.33 3.44 5.07
N GLN A 66 18.50 3.48 4.43
CA GLN A 66 18.75 2.80 3.17
C GLN A 66 18.69 1.26 3.30
N ASN A 67 18.82 0.72 4.51
CA ASN A 67 18.78 -0.72 4.77
C ASN A 67 17.35 -1.28 4.88
N ILE A 68 16.32 -0.44 4.96
CA ILE A 68 14.93 -0.91 5.01
C ILE A 68 14.61 -1.71 3.76
N LYS A 69 14.13 -2.94 3.99
CA LYS A 69 13.73 -3.89 2.97
C LYS A 69 12.28 -3.70 2.57
N GLY A 70 11.92 -4.16 1.38
CA GLY A 70 10.54 -4.13 0.94
C GLY A 70 10.20 -5.26 -0.01
N PHE A 71 8.93 -5.35 -0.36
CA PHE A 71 8.47 -6.31 -1.34
C PHE A 71 7.37 -5.72 -2.24
N ILE A 72 7.31 -6.26 -3.45
CA ILE A 72 6.26 -6.02 -4.44
C ILE A 72 5.53 -7.33 -4.65
N VAL A 73 4.19 -7.32 -4.56
CA VAL A 73 3.38 -8.43 -5.04
C VAL A 73 2.86 -8.09 -6.44
N THR A 74 3.21 -8.92 -7.40
CA THR A 74 2.75 -8.79 -8.78
C THR A 74 1.88 -9.96 -9.21
N THR A 75 1.15 -9.79 -10.32
CA THR A 75 0.28 -10.82 -10.90
C THR A 75 0.44 -10.85 -12.41
N ARG A 76 0.05 -11.94 -13.07
CA ARG A 76 0.00 -12.06 -14.54
C ARG A 76 -0.91 -11.03 -15.22
N PHE A 77 -1.83 -10.43 -14.46
CA PHE A 77 -2.80 -9.46 -14.94
C PHE A 77 -2.35 -8.00 -14.80
N LYS A 78 -1.10 -7.74 -14.43
CA LYS A 78 -0.61 -6.37 -14.37
C LYS A 78 -0.42 -5.79 -15.78
N PRO A 79 -0.78 -4.50 -16.00
CA PRO A 79 -0.45 -3.81 -17.26
C PRO A 79 1.06 -3.84 -17.54
N LEU A 80 1.43 -3.85 -18.82
CA LEU A 80 2.83 -3.87 -19.25
C LEU A 80 3.63 -2.69 -18.68
N GLU A 81 3.05 -1.51 -18.67
CA GLU A 81 3.64 -0.28 -18.14
C GLU A 81 3.98 -0.44 -16.65
N THR A 82 3.10 -1.13 -15.90
CA THR A 82 3.35 -1.43 -14.48
C THR A 82 4.48 -2.44 -14.31
N ILE A 83 4.58 -3.45 -15.18
CA ILE A 83 5.68 -4.44 -15.14
C ILE A 83 7.00 -3.75 -15.45
N GLN A 84 7.07 -2.95 -16.51
CA GLN A 84 8.28 -2.20 -16.87
C GLN A 84 8.71 -1.22 -15.76
N PHE A 85 7.72 -0.56 -15.12
CA PHE A 85 8.00 0.32 -13.98
C PHE A 85 8.53 -0.47 -12.78
N MET A 86 7.95 -1.64 -12.49
CA MET A 86 8.40 -2.56 -11.44
C MET A 86 9.86 -2.97 -11.65
N ASP A 87 10.21 -3.38 -12.88
CA ASP A 87 11.56 -3.85 -13.21
C ASP A 87 12.60 -2.73 -13.03
N ARG A 88 12.27 -1.50 -13.45
CA ARG A 88 13.15 -0.33 -13.21
C ARG A 88 13.32 -0.05 -11.72
N LEU A 89 12.23 -0.11 -10.96
CA LEU A 89 12.27 0.15 -9.52
C LEU A 89 13.08 -0.91 -8.78
N ALA A 90 12.85 -2.19 -9.08
CA ALA A 90 13.60 -3.30 -8.47
C ALA A 90 15.08 -3.28 -8.85
N SER A 91 15.43 -2.87 -10.08
CA SER A 91 16.83 -2.68 -10.49
C SER A 91 17.52 -1.55 -9.72
N ARG A 92 16.78 -0.51 -9.34
CA ARG A 92 17.31 0.62 -8.55
C ARG A 92 17.45 0.28 -7.06
N TYR A 93 16.60 -0.62 -6.56
CA TYR A 93 16.52 -1.00 -5.14
C TYR A 93 16.59 -2.52 -4.98
N PRO A 94 17.81 -3.10 -4.91
CA PRO A 94 17.99 -4.57 -4.79
C PRO A 94 17.32 -5.20 -3.55
N GLU A 95 17.07 -4.39 -2.51
CA GLU A 95 16.36 -4.79 -1.29
C GLU A 95 14.83 -4.88 -1.47
N LEU A 96 14.31 -4.48 -2.64
CA LEU A 96 12.90 -4.56 -2.98
C LEU A 96 12.61 -5.86 -3.74
N LYS A 97 12.21 -6.91 -3.02
CA LYS A 97 11.96 -8.24 -3.58
C LYS A 97 10.61 -8.32 -4.30
N ILE A 98 10.53 -9.09 -5.37
CA ILE A 98 9.30 -9.32 -6.13
C ILE A 98 8.73 -10.70 -5.79
N TYR A 99 7.45 -10.74 -5.41
CA TYR A 99 6.70 -11.95 -5.13
C TYR A 99 5.57 -12.11 -6.14
N LYS A 100 5.45 -13.30 -6.69
CA LYS A 100 4.44 -13.67 -7.67
C LYS A 100 3.99 -15.11 -7.42
N ASN A 101 2.73 -15.38 -7.62
CA ASN A 101 2.21 -16.74 -7.64
C ASN A 101 1.93 -17.15 -9.09
N ASP A 102 2.69 -18.12 -9.59
CA ASP A 102 2.61 -18.63 -10.97
C ASP A 102 1.78 -19.90 -11.11
N ILE A 103 0.92 -20.19 -10.13
CA ILE A 103 0.01 -21.34 -10.18
C ILE A 103 -0.96 -21.24 -11.37
N PRO A 104 -1.34 -22.37 -11.97
CA PRO A 104 -2.43 -22.39 -12.93
C PRO A 104 -3.74 -21.94 -12.26
N ILE A 105 -4.42 -20.97 -12.87
CA ILE A 105 -5.76 -20.55 -12.51
C ILE A 105 -6.59 -20.37 -13.77
N GLN A 106 -7.89 -20.49 -13.65
CA GLN A 106 -8.83 -20.14 -14.72
C GLN A 106 -8.64 -18.68 -15.11
N GLU A 107 -8.52 -18.38 -16.42
CA GLU A 107 -8.13 -17.04 -16.90
C GLU A 107 -9.12 -15.94 -16.51
N ASP A 108 -10.41 -16.26 -16.45
CA ASP A 108 -11.52 -15.39 -16.11
C ASP A 108 -11.95 -15.47 -14.62
N LEU A 109 -11.18 -16.14 -13.77
CA LEU A 109 -11.47 -16.27 -12.34
C LEU A 109 -11.74 -14.91 -11.66
N TYR A 110 -11.12 -13.84 -12.15
CA TYR A 110 -11.34 -12.48 -11.64
C TYR A 110 -12.77 -11.97 -11.87
N GLU A 111 -13.51 -12.52 -12.83
CA GLU A 111 -14.91 -12.16 -13.12
C GLU A 111 -15.87 -12.91 -12.18
N PHE A 112 -15.70 -14.23 -12.07
CA PHE A 112 -16.61 -15.11 -11.33
C PHE A 112 -16.36 -15.09 -9.83
N ASP A 113 -15.09 -15.14 -9.43
CA ASP A 113 -14.67 -15.12 -8.03
C ASP A 113 -13.44 -14.24 -7.84
N PRO A 114 -13.63 -12.90 -7.84
CA PRO A 114 -12.55 -11.95 -7.65
C PRO A 114 -11.88 -12.06 -6.28
N ASP A 115 -12.57 -12.59 -5.26
CA ASP A 115 -11.99 -12.81 -3.94
C ASP A 115 -11.03 -14.00 -3.95
N ARG A 116 -11.39 -15.10 -4.60
CA ARG A 116 -10.50 -16.24 -4.79
C ARG A 116 -9.32 -15.90 -5.67
N CYS A 117 -9.53 -15.15 -6.75
CA CYS A 117 -8.45 -14.65 -7.60
C CYS A 117 -7.46 -13.79 -6.81
N CYS A 118 -7.95 -12.85 -5.99
CA CYS A 118 -7.10 -12.02 -5.13
C CYS A 118 -6.42 -12.83 -4.03
N GLU A 119 -7.08 -13.84 -3.46
CA GLU A 119 -6.48 -14.74 -2.49
C GLU A 119 -5.24 -15.42 -3.07
N LEU A 120 -5.41 -16.09 -4.21
CA LEU A 120 -4.35 -16.86 -4.84
C LEU A 120 -3.20 -15.98 -5.36
N LEU A 121 -3.49 -14.83 -5.96
CA LEU A 121 -2.51 -14.03 -6.69
C LEU A 121 -1.95 -12.84 -5.91
N LYS A 122 -2.52 -12.51 -4.75
CA LYS A 122 -2.08 -11.36 -3.93
C LYS A 122 -1.89 -11.72 -2.47
N VAL A 123 -2.90 -12.30 -1.82
CA VAL A 123 -2.83 -12.59 -0.38
C VAL A 123 -1.76 -13.64 -0.12
N GLU A 124 -1.78 -14.74 -0.86
CA GLU A 124 -0.82 -15.83 -0.72
C GLU A 124 0.64 -15.39 -0.95
N PRO A 125 0.99 -14.67 -2.05
CA PRO A 125 2.35 -14.15 -2.19
C PRO A 125 2.70 -13.09 -1.12
N THR A 126 1.72 -12.39 -0.55
CA THR A 126 1.97 -11.48 0.58
C THR A 126 2.33 -12.25 1.85
N ARG A 127 1.60 -13.35 2.16
CA ARG A 127 1.94 -14.25 3.28
C ARG A 127 3.37 -14.76 3.14
N ARG A 128 3.71 -15.29 1.98
CA ARG A 128 5.05 -15.77 1.69
C ARG A 128 6.11 -14.67 1.86
N ALA A 129 5.84 -13.45 1.42
CA ALA A 129 6.75 -12.32 1.61
C ALA A 129 6.96 -12.00 3.10
N ILE A 130 5.88 -11.97 3.89
CA ILE A 130 5.91 -11.74 5.35
C ILE A 130 6.73 -12.82 6.05
N GLU A 131 6.51 -14.08 5.69
CA GLU A 131 7.19 -15.24 6.27
C GLU A 131 8.69 -15.26 5.89
N GLU A 132 9.04 -15.24 4.59
CA GLU A 132 10.42 -15.31 4.11
C GLU A 132 11.29 -14.13 4.52
N MET A 133 10.68 -12.97 4.74
CA MET A 133 11.37 -11.78 5.24
C MET A 133 11.37 -11.69 6.78
N ASN A 134 10.80 -12.67 7.48
CA ASN A 134 10.63 -12.68 8.94
C ASN A 134 10.04 -11.36 9.46
N ALA A 135 9.00 -10.86 8.80
CA ALA A 135 8.44 -9.57 9.10
C ALA A 135 7.66 -9.59 10.43
N SER A 136 7.98 -8.65 11.32
CA SER A 136 7.20 -8.34 12.53
C SER A 136 6.55 -6.95 12.45
N CYS A 137 6.97 -6.12 11.49
CA CYS A 137 6.33 -4.86 11.18
C CYS A 137 6.15 -4.72 9.65
N TRP A 138 4.90 -4.61 9.23
CA TRP A 138 4.50 -4.46 7.83
C TRP A 138 4.01 -3.04 7.56
N VAL A 139 4.78 -2.27 6.79
CA VAL A 139 4.48 -0.88 6.46
C VAL A 139 3.70 -0.79 5.15
N THR A 140 2.61 -0.05 5.13
CA THR A 140 1.72 0.08 3.95
C THR A 140 1.43 1.54 3.59
N GLY A 141 1.05 1.76 2.33
CA GLY A 141 0.60 3.07 1.81
C GLY A 141 -0.91 3.29 1.95
N LEU A 142 -1.55 2.76 2.98
CA LEU A 142 -2.99 2.89 3.18
C LEU A 142 -3.34 4.29 3.71
N ARG A 143 -4.41 4.91 3.15
CA ARG A 143 -4.96 6.18 3.60
C ARG A 143 -6.44 6.05 3.96
N CYS A 144 -6.87 6.67 5.05
CA CYS A 144 -8.29 6.70 5.44
C CYS A 144 -9.14 7.55 4.48
N THR A 145 -8.52 8.46 3.72
CA THR A 145 -9.20 9.34 2.76
C THR A 145 -9.42 8.73 1.37
N GLU A 146 -8.82 7.56 1.08
CA GLU A 146 -8.83 6.96 -0.27
C GLU A 146 -10.17 6.27 -0.61
N GLY A 147 -10.97 5.90 0.37
CA GLY A 147 -12.24 5.21 0.14
C GLY A 147 -13.09 5.07 1.40
N ARG A 148 -14.40 4.84 1.20
CA ARG A 148 -15.37 4.76 2.30
C ARG A 148 -15.13 3.59 3.28
N THR A 149 -14.47 2.53 2.82
CA THR A 149 -14.18 1.31 3.61
C THR A 149 -12.94 1.42 4.49
N ARG A 150 -12.24 2.57 4.47
CA ARG A 150 -10.93 2.75 5.12
C ARG A 150 -10.95 3.65 6.36
N THR A 151 -12.13 4.08 6.78
CA THR A 151 -12.31 4.95 7.96
C THR A 151 -11.95 4.28 9.29
N ASP A 152 -11.97 2.94 9.34
CA ASP A 152 -11.74 2.17 10.56
C ASP A 152 -10.29 1.72 10.75
N PHE A 153 -9.43 1.96 9.76
CA PHE A 153 -8.01 1.66 9.86
C PHE A 153 -7.28 2.66 10.77
N ARG A 154 -6.23 2.18 11.43
CA ARG A 154 -5.39 2.97 12.34
C ARG A 154 -3.99 3.12 11.78
N GLU A 155 -3.22 4.08 12.31
CA GLU A 155 -1.80 4.23 11.94
C GLU A 155 -0.98 3.02 12.35
N ILE A 156 -1.32 2.42 13.51
CA ILE A 156 -0.68 1.20 14.02
C ILE A 156 -1.79 0.20 14.34
N GLU A 157 -1.73 -0.98 13.76
CA GLU A 157 -2.69 -2.06 13.94
C GLU A 157 -1.97 -3.35 14.30
N GLU A 158 -2.45 -4.07 15.33
CA GLU A 158 -2.15 -5.49 15.49
C GLU A 158 -2.87 -6.24 14.38
N ARG A 159 -2.11 -6.84 13.48
CA ARG A 159 -2.67 -7.47 12.30
C ARG A 159 -2.93 -8.95 12.47
N ASP A 160 -1.94 -9.63 13.00
CA ASP A 160 -1.93 -11.05 13.31
C ASP A 160 -1.01 -11.25 14.52
N GLU A 161 -0.91 -12.46 15.04
CA GLU A 161 0.04 -12.80 16.09
C GLU A 161 1.46 -12.42 15.64
N ASP A 162 2.14 -11.58 16.40
CA ASP A 162 3.48 -11.05 16.14
C ASP A 162 3.65 -10.23 14.82
N LEU A 163 2.57 -9.73 14.24
CA LEU A 163 2.64 -8.85 13.08
C LEU A 163 1.92 -7.52 13.32
N ILE A 164 2.69 -6.45 13.38
CA ILE A 164 2.18 -5.08 13.43
C ILE A 164 2.08 -4.53 12.01
N LYS A 165 0.94 -3.91 11.68
CA LYS A 165 0.76 -3.15 10.45
C LYS A 165 0.88 -1.66 10.74
N LEU A 166 1.75 -0.98 10.01
CA LEU A 166 1.99 0.45 10.11
C LEU A 166 1.51 1.17 8.86
N ASN A 167 0.65 2.17 9.03
CA ASN A 167 0.08 2.99 7.96
C ASN A 167 0.55 4.46 8.13
N PRO A 168 1.79 4.80 7.80
CA PRO A 168 2.39 6.08 8.18
C PRO A 168 1.79 7.29 7.47
N ILE A 169 1.09 7.06 6.35
CA ILE A 169 0.41 8.12 5.59
C ILE A 169 -1.12 8.04 5.71
N LEU A 170 -1.64 7.37 6.75
CA LEU A 170 -3.07 7.17 6.95
C LEU A 170 -3.87 8.48 6.85
N LEU A 171 -3.33 9.56 7.42
CA LEU A 171 -3.98 10.88 7.52
C LEU A 171 -3.78 11.77 6.29
N TRP A 172 -3.09 11.29 5.25
CA TRP A 172 -2.81 12.11 4.06
C TRP A 172 -3.99 12.16 3.11
N LYS A 173 -4.21 13.35 2.51
CA LYS A 173 -5.12 13.55 1.39
C LYS A 173 -4.42 13.23 0.07
N GLU A 174 -5.16 12.90 -0.97
CA GLU A 174 -4.60 12.62 -2.31
C GLU A 174 -3.70 13.76 -2.81
N ARG A 175 -4.14 15.01 -2.61
CA ARG A 175 -3.37 16.20 -2.97
C ARG A 175 -1.99 16.23 -2.29
N GLU A 176 -1.91 15.80 -1.04
CA GLU A 176 -0.65 15.79 -0.27
C GLU A 176 0.29 14.69 -0.75
N VAL A 177 -0.25 13.56 -1.21
CA VAL A 177 0.52 12.51 -1.88
C VAL A 177 1.16 13.04 -3.16
N TRP A 178 0.38 13.69 -4.03
CA TRP A 178 0.90 14.28 -5.26
C TRP A 178 1.89 15.42 -4.99
N GLN A 179 1.63 16.25 -3.99
CA GLN A 179 2.54 17.31 -3.56
C GLN A 179 3.91 16.73 -3.12
N TYR A 180 3.89 15.63 -2.36
CA TYR A 180 5.12 14.95 -1.94
C TYR A 180 5.90 14.39 -3.13
N LEU A 181 5.24 13.63 -4.01
CA LEU A 181 5.86 13.03 -5.19
C LEU A 181 6.52 14.08 -6.09
N ALA A 182 5.85 15.22 -6.29
CA ALA A 182 6.38 16.33 -7.07
C ALA A 182 7.56 17.02 -6.36
N LEU A 183 7.42 17.33 -5.06
CA LEU A 183 8.44 18.06 -4.30
C LEU A 183 9.76 17.27 -4.18
N TYR A 184 9.66 15.95 -4.01
CA TYR A 184 10.83 15.08 -3.85
C TYR A 184 11.23 14.34 -5.13
N ASN A 185 10.63 14.70 -6.27
CA ASN A 185 10.92 14.12 -7.59
C ASN A 185 10.87 12.58 -7.59
N VAL A 186 9.86 12.02 -6.92
CA VAL A 186 9.66 10.57 -6.85
C VAL A 186 9.03 10.08 -8.16
N GLU A 187 9.69 9.14 -8.84
CA GLU A 187 9.17 8.54 -10.07
C GLU A 187 7.85 7.82 -9.81
N VAL A 188 6.86 8.03 -10.68
CA VAL A 188 5.54 7.42 -10.58
C VAL A 188 5.22 6.50 -11.75
N ASN A 189 4.31 5.55 -11.52
CA ASN A 189 3.83 4.67 -12.56
C ASN A 189 3.22 5.48 -13.72
N PRO A 190 3.62 5.22 -14.99
CA PRO A 190 3.18 6.02 -16.15
C PRO A 190 1.67 6.01 -16.38
N LEU A 191 0.94 4.99 -15.92
CA LEU A 191 -0.52 4.91 -16.05
C LEU A 191 -1.26 6.07 -15.38
N TYR A 192 -0.65 6.78 -14.43
CA TYR A 192 -1.25 7.99 -13.87
C TYR A 192 -1.39 9.11 -14.91
N LYS A 193 -0.48 9.16 -15.91
CA LYS A 193 -0.57 10.10 -17.03
C LYS A 193 -1.72 9.76 -18.00
N GLU A 194 -2.12 8.49 -18.04
CA GLU A 194 -3.25 8.00 -18.84
C GLU A 194 -4.61 8.25 -18.15
N GLY A 195 -4.63 8.85 -16.96
CA GLY A 195 -5.85 9.19 -16.24
C GLY A 195 -6.32 8.17 -15.20
N TYR A 196 -5.54 7.12 -14.93
CA TYR A 196 -5.83 6.22 -13.81
C TYR A 196 -5.62 6.96 -12.48
N ARG A 197 -6.56 6.83 -11.55
CA ARG A 197 -6.43 7.40 -10.19
C ARG A 197 -6.02 6.36 -9.16
N SER A 198 -6.30 5.09 -9.42
CA SER A 198 -5.89 3.93 -8.60
C SER A 198 -5.41 2.82 -9.51
N LEU A 199 -4.37 2.08 -9.12
CA LEU A 199 -3.76 1.05 -9.94
C LEU A 199 -4.05 -0.36 -9.40
N GLY A 200 -4.20 -1.32 -10.32
CA GLY A 200 -4.43 -2.72 -9.99
C GLY A 200 -4.13 -3.67 -11.14
N CYS A 201 -4.82 -4.81 -11.17
CA CYS A 201 -4.81 -5.69 -12.34
C CYS A 201 -5.61 -5.04 -13.49
N ALA A 202 -5.18 -5.21 -14.74
CA ALA A 202 -5.82 -4.62 -15.90
C ALA A 202 -7.34 -4.93 -15.98
N PRO A 203 -7.79 -6.20 -15.85
CA PRO A 203 -9.22 -6.49 -15.92
C PRO A 203 -10.04 -5.90 -14.76
N CYS A 204 -9.41 -5.64 -13.61
CA CYS A 204 -10.08 -5.14 -12.40
C CYS A 204 -9.94 -3.63 -12.19
N THR A 205 -9.43 -2.87 -13.16
CA THR A 205 -9.17 -1.44 -12.98
C THR A 205 -9.49 -0.68 -14.24
N LYS A 206 -10.37 0.32 -14.13
CA LYS A 206 -10.80 1.17 -15.24
C LYS A 206 -10.58 2.64 -14.90
N ILE A 207 -10.40 3.47 -15.91
CA ILE A 207 -10.45 4.92 -15.77
C ILE A 207 -11.90 5.32 -15.46
N THR A 208 -12.08 6.28 -14.57
CA THR A 208 -13.40 6.82 -14.21
C THR A 208 -13.30 8.32 -13.95
N SER A 209 -14.38 9.04 -14.21
CA SER A 209 -14.55 10.45 -13.87
C SER A 209 -15.13 10.68 -12.47
N ASP A 210 -15.37 9.63 -11.68
CA ASP A 210 -15.86 9.74 -10.31
C ASP A 210 -14.81 10.40 -9.40
N ASP A 211 -15.27 11.20 -8.45
CA ASP A 211 -14.40 11.87 -7.47
C ASP A 211 -13.71 10.91 -6.50
N ASN A 212 -14.25 9.71 -6.32
CA ASN A 212 -13.61 8.68 -5.49
C ASN A 212 -12.43 8.05 -6.24
N GLU A 213 -11.24 8.14 -5.66
CA GLU A 213 -10.00 7.59 -6.24
C GLU A 213 -10.10 6.11 -6.62
N ARG A 214 -10.91 5.34 -5.90
CA ARG A 214 -11.06 3.90 -6.07
C ARG A 214 -12.30 3.49 -6.88
N ALA A 215 -13.08 4.45 -7.37
CA ALA A 215 -14.30 4.15 -8.14
C ALA A 215 -14.05 3.25 -9.36
N GLY A 216 -12.87 3.35 -9.97
CA GLY A 216 -12.45 2.50 -11.09
C GLY A 216 -12.10 1.06 -10.73
N ARG A 217 -12.13 0.68 -9.42
CA ARG A 217 -11.71 -0.65 -8.97
C ARG A 217 -12.86 -1.64 -8.98
N TRP A 218 -12.62 -2.81 -9.55
CA TRP A 218 -13.55 -3.95 -9.63
C TRP A 218 -14.91 -3.63 -10.26
N ILE A 219 -15.02 -2.60 -11.10
CA ILE A 219 -16.24 -2.31 -11.86
C ILE A 219 -16.62 -3.53 -12.69
N GLY A 220 -17.89 -3.95 -12.57
CA GLY A 220 -18.44 -5.10 -13.27
C GLY A 220 -18.15 -6.45 -12.62
N THR A 221 -17.57 -6.48 -11.42
CA THR A 221 -17.37 -7.69 -10.62
C THR A 221 -18.23 -7.66 -9.35
N SER A 222 -18.42 -8.83 -8.70
CA SER A 222 -19.11 -8.95 -7.41
C SER A 222 -18.41 -8.19 -6.27
N LYS A 223 -17.16 -7.75 -6.48
CA LYS A 223 -16.35 -7.00 -5.51
C LYS A 223 -16.40 -5.48 -5.67
N CYS A 224 -17.25 -4.97 -6.54
CA CYS A 224 -17.35 -3.52 -6.80
C CYS A 224 -17.54 -2.74 -5.48
N GLY A 225 -16.66 -1.75 -5.23
CA GLY A 225 -16.66 -0.96 -3.99
C GLY A 225 -16.02 -1.63 -2.76
N GLY A 226 -15.51 -2.86 -2.89
CA GLY A 226 -14.87 -3.60 -1.80
C GLY A 226 -13.40 -3.27 -1.57
N GLU A 227 -12.75 -4.04 -0.67
CA GLU A 227 -11.34 -3.90 -0.33
C GLU A 227 -10.53 -5.14 -0.77
N CYS A 228 -9.25 -4.97 -0.96
CA CYS A 228 -8.34 -6.07 -1.27
C CYS A 228 -8.13 -6.94 -0.02
N GLY A 229 -8.21 -8.27 -0.18
CA GLY A 229 -8.01 -9.24 0.91
C GLY A 229 -6.68 -9.12 1.65
N ILE A 230 -5.65 -8.50 1.03
CA ILE A 230 -4.38 -8.21 1.71
C ILE A 230 -4.59 -7.40 3.00
N HIS A 231 -5.56 -6.48 3.01
CA HIS A 231 -5.83 -5.62 4.17
C HIS A 231 -6.83 -6.20 5.16
N THR A 232 -7.54 -7.27 4.83
CA THR A 232 -8.65 -7.82 5.62
C THR A 232 -8.49 -9.28 6.04
N LYS A 233 -7.66 -10.06 5.34
CA LYS A 233 -7.44 -11.49 5.64
C LYS A 233 -6.16 -11.71 6.48
N PRO A 234 -6.08 -12.75 7.32
CA PRO A 234 -4.85 -13.10 8.04
C PRO A 234 -3.65 -13.30 7.10
N LEU A 235 -2.46 -12.89 7.55
CA LEU A 235 -1.20 -12.97 6.81
C LEU A 235 -0.16 -13.88 7.50
N LYS A 236 -0.44 -14.32 8.74
CA LYS A 236 0.30 -15.35 9.49
C LYS A 236 -0.63 -16.47 9.89
#